data_ffcb923498e16338096f1526bb08f14f
#
_entry.id   ffcb923498e16338096f1526bb08f14f
#
_cell.length_a   1.000
_cell.length_b   1.000
_cell.length_c   1.000
_cell.angle_alpha   90.00
_cell.angle_beta   90.00
_cell.angle_gamma   90.00
#
_symmetry.space_group_name_H-M   'P 1'
#
loop_
_entity.id
_entity.type
_entity.pdbx_description
1 polymer ?
#
loop_
_entity_poly.entity_id
_entity_poly.type
_entity_poly.pdbx_seq_one_letter_code
_entity_poly.pdbx_strand_id
1 'polypeptide(L)'
;MINISILLPTRKRVETLKKSIESLIKKAKDPKSLQFLFAIDDDDIDTIKFLKTTNYPNQVVLTFKPMGYENIHRYNNSLALHAKGKWLMFFNDDAIMTTQNWDTKIMDRRSNFRVLKVREQTGHPYAIFPIFPRDWFMLLDHISLHGQNDAWISEIAYSLDIMRDVDIDIIHDRADITGNNNDETFQLRKYNEGNPEDPNDLHSERMQNFKLRDIQKLAWYLEKIGQKSEAWELVLAQKRDPFIRLKELFNIYSQNGAIGVGLQNARTDSKTETERSNHTLSEN
;
A
#
# COMPACT_ATOMS: atom_id res chain seq x y z
N MET A 1 -17.45 -9.64 14.18
CA MET A 1 -17.03 -10.12 12.83
C MET A 1 -15.81 -9.31 12.39
N ILE A 2 -14.77 -9.96 11.85
CA ILE A 2 -13.59 -9.24 11.37
C ILE A 2 -13.91 -8.66 9.98
N ASN A 3 -13.70 -7.35 9.83
CA ASN A 3 -13.99 -6.63 8.60
C ASN A 3 -12.72 -6.41 7.76
N ILE A 4 -11.61 -6.02 8.41
CA ILE A 4 -10.36 -5.64 7.74
C ILE A 4 -9.21 -6.42 8.38
N SER A 5 -8.42 -7.12 7.56
CA SER A 5 -7.15 -7.73 7.95
C SER A 5 -6.00 -6.86 7.44
N ILE A 6 -5.17 -6.39 8.36
CA ILE A 6 -4.03 -5.53 8.09
C ILE A 6 -2.80 -6.43 8.01
N LEU A 7 -2.13 -6.42 6.87
CA LEU A 7 -0.95 -7.20 6.57
C LEU A 7 0.28 -6.34 6.85
N LEU A 8 1.13 -6.74 7.79
CA LEU A 8 2.19 -5.93 8.37
C LEU A 8 3.49 -6.74 8.51
N PRO A 9 4.23 -6.96 7.41
CA PRO A 9 5.62 -7.39 7.51
C PRO A 9 6.45 -6.32 8.22
N THR A 10 7.29 -6.72 9.17
CA THR A 10 8.12 -5.79 9.95
C THR A 10 9.44 -6.42 10.35
N ARG A 11 10.49 -5.60 10.53
CA ARG A 11 11.80 -6.03 10.96
C ARG A 11 12.55 -4.94 11.72
N LYS A 12 12.94 -5.22 12.97
CA LYS A 12 13.82 -4.39 13.82
C LYS A 12 13.35 -2.93 14.03
N ARG A 13 12.02 -2.69 14.10
CA ARG A 13 11.42 -1.36 14.16
C ARG A 13 10.30 -1.26 15.20
N VAL A 14 10.54 -1.77 16.41
CA VAL A 14 9.51 -1.86 17.47
C VAL A 14 8.79 -0.54 17.74
N GLU A 15 9.53 0.57 17.86
CA GLU A 15 8.95 1.86 18.23
C GLU A 15 8.08 2.47 17.11
N THR A 16 8.52 2.36 15.87
CA THR A 16 7.73 2.84 14.72
C THR A 16 6.53 1.93 14.49
N LEU A 17 6.70 0.61 14.57
CA LEU A 17 5.63 -0.37 14.51
C LEU A 17 4.53 -0.08 15.55
N LYS A 18 4.91 0.19 16.79
CA LYS A 18 3.97 0.54 17.87
C LYS A 18 3.15 1.77 17.51
N LYS A 19 3.80 2.86 17.08
CA LYS A 19 3.12 4.11 16.66
C LYS A 19 2.17 3.85 15.47
N SER A 20 2.61 3.06 14.51
CA SER A 20 1.84 2.67 13.34
C SER A 20 0.54 1.97 13.74
N ILE A 21 0.63 0.90 14.54
CA ILE A 21 -0.54 0.13 15.02
C ILE A 21 -1.47 1.01 15.88
N GLU A 22 -0.92 1.77 16.82
CA GLU A 22 -1.68 2.66 17.69
C GLU A 22 -2.46 3.70 16.87
N SER A 23 -1.89 4.21 15.78
CA SER A 23 -2.57 5.15 14.90
C SER A 23 -3.80 4.52 14.23
N LEU A 24 -3.69 3.29 13.75
CA LEU A 24 -4.79 2.54 13.16
C LEU A 24 -5.91 2.31 14.16
N ILE A 25 -5.58 1.82 15.37
CA ILE A 25 -6.55 1.52 16.43
C ILE A 25 -7.25 2.80 16.91
N LYS A 26 -6.49 3.87 17.19
CA LYS A 26 -7.02 5.14 17.71
C LYS A 26 -7.96 5.82 16.73
N LYS A 27 -7.73 5.65 15.44
CA LYS A 27 -8.49 6.31 14.38
C LYS A 27 -9.65 5.46 13.85
N ALA A 28 -9.72 4.18 14.19
CA ALA A 28 -10.82 3.32 13.78
C ALA A 28 -12.10 3.61 14.59
N LYS A 29 -13.26 3.45 13.93
CA LYS A 29 -14.58 3.50 14.57
C LYS A 29 -14.85 2.23 15.38
N ASP A 30 -14.49 1.06 14.83
CA ASP A 30 -14.62 -0.25 15.48
C ASP A 30 -13.30 -1.03 15.45
N PRO A 31 -12.36 -0.72 16.36
CA PRO A 31 -11.08 -1.43 16.43
C PRO A 31 -11.21 -2.95 16.63
N LYS A 32 -12.31 -3.43 17.23
CA LYS A 32 -12.52 -4.87 17.47
C LYS A 32 -12.80 -5.65 16.19
N SER A 33 -13.20 -4.97 15.12
CA SER A 33 -13.40 -5.55 13.79
C SER A 33 -12.12 -5.61 12.95
N LEU A 34 -11.01 -5.08 13.44
CA LEU A 34 -9.70 -5.17 12.81
C LEU A 34 -9.00 -6.48 13.17
N GLN A 35 -8.16 -6.96 12.27
CA GLN A 35 -7.23 -8.06 12.50
C GLN A 35 -5.83 -7.59 12.10
N PHE A 36 -4.86 -7.79 12.99
CA PHE A 36 -3.46 -7.48 12.73
C PHE A 36 -2.69 -8.77 12.46
N LEU A 37 -2.06 -8.85 11.31
CA LEU A 37 -1.27 -9.99 10.85
C LEU A 37 0.19 -9.56 10.69
N PHE A 38 1.07 -10.09 11.52
CA PHE A 38 2.48 -9.74 11.53
C PHE A 38 3.33 -10.85 10.92
N ALA A 39 4.23 -10.51 10.01
CA ALA A 39 5.28 -11.37 9.53
C ALA A 39 6.63 -10.82 9.99
N ILE A 40 7.39 -11.63 10.72
CA ILE A 40 8.64 -11.23 11.38
C ILE A 40 9.71 -12.27 11.07
N ASP A 41 10.93 -11.82 10.86
CA ASP A 41 12.08 -12.73 10.78
C ASP A 41 12.42 -13.31 12.16
N ASP A 42 12.81 -14.58 12.21
CA ASP A 42 13.04 -15.32 13.46
C ASP A 42 14.28 -14.84 14.25
N ASP A 43 15.14 -14.04 13.61
CA ASP A 43 16.27 -13.37 14.22
C ASP A 43 15.93 -12.00 14.85
N ASP A 44 14.72 -11.49 14.64
CA ASP A 44 14.22 -10.22 15.23
C ASP A 44 13.57 -10.46 16.59
N ILE A 45 14.43 -10.78 17.56
CA ILE A 45 14.01 -11.18 18.92
C ILE A 45 13.22 -10.07 19.63
N ASP A 46 13.57 -8.80 19.40
CA ASP A 46 12.93 -7.69 20.10
C ASP A 46 11.51 -7.45 19.62
N THR A 47 11.26 -7.49 18.31
CA THR A 47 9.90 -7.40 17.76
C THR A 47 9.05 -8.60 18.17
N ILE A 48 9.63 -9.82 18.19
CA ILE A 48 8.94 -11.03 18.66
C ILE A 48 8.54 -10.88 20.13
N LYS A 49 9.43 -10.44 21.02
CA LYS A 49 9.15 -10.21 22.44
C LYS A 49 8.05 -9.16 22.61
N PHE A 50 8.16 -8.03 21.89
CA PHE A 50 7.17 -6.96 21.94
C PHE A 50 5.77 -7.48 21.59
N LEU A 51 5.62 -8.18 20.45
CA LEU A 51 4.32 -8.69 20.01
C LEU A 51 3.78 -9.84 20.88
N LYS A 52 4.64 -10.59 21.58
CA LYS A 52 4.20 -11.59 22.58
C LYS A 52 3.63 -10.95 23.84
N THR A 53 4.05 -9.74 24.18
CA THR A 53 3.59 -9.01 25.38
C THR A 53 2.43 -8.07 25.11
N THR A 54 2.07 -7.86 23.83
CA THR A 54 0.95 -7.02 23.39
C THR A 54 -0.24 -7.88 22.99
N ASN A 55 -1.44 -7.30 23.06
CA ASN A 55 -2.68 -7.99 22.68
C ASN A 55 -3.51 -7.07 21.76
N TYR A 56 -3.04 -6.91 20.53
CA TYR A 56 -3.77 -6.17 19.52
C TYR A 56 -5.01 -6.94 19.03
N PRO A 57 -6.04 -6.25 18.51
CA PRO A 57 -7.26 -6.89 18.06
C PRO A 57 -7.00 -8.03 17.05
N ASN A 58 -7.49 -9.24 17.39
CA ASN A 58 -7.40 -10.44 16.55
C ASN A 58 -5.98 -10.71 15.99
N GLN A 59 -4.96 -10.47 16.81
CA GLN A 59 -3.54 -10.56 16.44
C GLN A 59 -3.15 -11.97 16.03
N VAL A 60 -2.36 -12.07 14.96
CA VAL A 60 -1.65 -13.28 14.52
C VAL A 60 -0.20 -12.89 14.22
N VAL A 61 0.73 -13.66 14.72
CA VAL A 61 2.17 -13.44 14.50
C VAL A 61 2.76 -14.69 13.84
N LEU A 62 3.33 -14.50 12.66
CA LEU A 62 4.06 -15.54 11.93
C LEU A 62 5.54 -15.19 11.92
N THR A 63 6.38 -16.20 12.19
CA THR A 63 7.84 -16.05 12.17
C THR A 63 8.42 -16.83 11.01
N PHE A 64 9.43 -16.26 10.35
CA PHE A 64 10.06 -16.79 9.15
C PHE A 64 11.57 -16.77 9.27
N LYS A 65 12.26 -17.63 8.52
CA LYS A 65 13.65 -17.37 8.19
C LYS A 65 13.75 -16.10 7.35
N PRO A 66 14.78 -15.25 7.55
CA PRO A 66 14.93 -14.03 6.76
C PRO A 66 14.92 -14.32 5.26
N MET A 67 13.99 -13.69 4.54
CA MET A 67 13.86 -13.86 3.09
C MET A 67 14.35 -12.63 2.30
N GLY A 68 14.60 -11.52 2.99
CA GLY A 68 14.99 -10.25 2.37
C GLY A 68 13.82 -9.45 1.80
N TYR A 69 14.06 -8.17 1.54
CA TYR A 69 13.04 -7.22 1.10
C TYR A 69 12.44 -7.58 -0.26
N GLU A 70 13.23 -8.08 -1.19
CA GLU A 70 12.79 -8.55 -2.51
C GLU A 70 11.75 -9.67 -2.45
N ASN A 71 11.69 -10.39 -1.34
CA ASN A 71 10.73 -11.46 -1.10
C ASN A 71 9.55 -11.05 -0.20
N ILE A 72 9.31 -9.75 0.00
CA ILE A 72 8.21 -9.26 0.85
C ILE A 72 6.83 -9.77 0.41
N HIS A 73 6.65 -10.10 -0.87
CA HIS A 73 5.45 -10.75 -1.38
C HIS A 73 5.17 -12.11 -0.72
N ARG A 74 6.21 -12.87 -0.37
CA ARG A 74 6.05 -14.18 0.29
C ARG A 74 5.52 -14.02 1.71
N TYR A 75 5.98 -12.98 2.45
CA TYR A 75 5.41 -12.65 3.75
C TYR A 75 3.95 -12.26 3.63
N ASN A 76 3.60 -11.38 2.70
CA ASN A 76 2.22 -10.93 2.50
C ASN A 76 1.29 -12.07 2.06
N ASN A 77 1.73 -12.93 1.15
CA ASN A 77 0.97 -14.12 0.73
C ASN A 77 0.73 -15.07 1.91
N SER A 78 1.74 -15.29 2.76
CA SER A 78 1.60 -16.11 3.97
C SER A 78 0.64 -15.50 4.98
N LEU A 79 0.69 -14.18 5.19
CA LEU A 79 -0.27 -13.48 6.05
C LEU A 79 -1.70 -13.60 5.53
N ALA A 80 -1.90 -13.51 4.21
CA ALA A 80 -3.22 -13.61 3.60
C ALA A 80 -3.93 -14.95 3.85
N LEU A 81 -3.18 -16.05 3.99
CA LEU A 81 -3.73 -17.34 4.40
C LEU A 81 -4.44 -17.31 5.75
N HIS A 82 -4.02 -16.42 6.66
CA HIS A 82 -4.58 -16.27 8.00
C HIS A 82 -5.59 -15.12 8.10
N ALA A 83 -5.82 -14.41 7.00
CA ALA A 83 -6.73 -13.29 6.97
C ALA A 83 -8.20 -13.73 7.06
N LYS A 84 -8.96 -13.10 7.97
CA LYS A 84 -10.38 -13.34 8.21
C LYS A 84 -11.26 -12.16 7.81
N GLY A 85 -10.66 -10.99 7.56
CA GLY A 85 -11.34 -9.78 7.12
C GLY A 85 -11.90 -9.92 5.71
N LYS A 86 -12.97 -9.20 5.42
CA LYS A 86 -13.51 -9.07 4.06
C LYS A 86 -12.58 -8.28 3.16
N TRP A 87 -11.85 -7.34 3.76
CA TRP A 87 -10.84 -6.51 3.13
C TRP A 87 -9.45 -6.86 3.65
N LEU A 88 -8.46 -6.85 2.77
CA LEU A 88 -7.05 -6.88 3.08
C LEU A 88 -6.49 -5.48 2.89
N MET A 89 -5.63 -5.06 3.80
CA MET A 89 -4.94 -3.77 3.73
C MET A 89 -3.45 -3.97 3.93
N PHE A 90 -2.63 -3.51 3.01
CA PHE A 90 -1.21 -3.36 3.28
C PHE A 90 -0.99 -2.14 4.17
N PHE A 91 -0.14 -2.32 5.14
CA PHE A 91 0.31 -1.22 5.98
C PHE A 91 1.77 -1.41 6.36
N ASN A 92 2.52 -0.32 6.50
CA ASN A 92 3.93 -0.37 6.84
C ASN A 92 4.13 0.02 8.30
N ASP A 93 5.21 -0.48 8.89
CA ASP A 93 5.61 -0.18 10.26
C ASP A 93 6.12 1.28 10.46
N ASP A 94 6.29 2.03 9.36
CA ASP A 94 6.64 3.45 9.31
C ASP A 94 5.50 4.35 8.78
N ALA A 95 4.26 3.83 8.79
CA ALA A 95 3.09 4.56 8.33
C ALA A 95 2.17 4.98 9.49
N ILE A 96 1.53 6.14 9.38
CA ILE A 96 0.61 6.68 10.38
C ILE A 96 -0.74 6.98 9.75
N MET A 97 -1.77 6.33 10.26
CA MET A 97 -3.16 6.62 9.90
C MET A 97 -3.59 7.96 10.50
N THR A 98 -4.02 8.90 9.66
CA THR A 98 -4.46 10.23 10.11
C THR A 98 -5.96 10.42 10.05
N THR A 99 -6.66 9.66 9.20
CA THR A 99 -8.10 9.80 8.98
C THR A 99 -8.93 9.16 10.09
N GLN A 100 -9.81 9.92 10.71
CA GLN A 100 -10.77 9.42 11.70
C GLN A 100 -11.85 8.53 11.04
N ASN A 101 -12.23 7.42 11.71
CA ASN A 101 -13.23 6.46 11.24
C ASN A 101 -12.88 5.86 9.85
N TRP A 102 -11.60 5.68 9.57
CA TRP A 102 -11.10 5.19 8.29
C TRP A 102 -11.69 3.82 7.90
N ASP A 103 -11.93 2.96 8.88
CA ASP A 103 -12.50 1.62 8.72
C ASP A 103 -13.92 1.67 8.13
N THR A 104 -14.75 2.64 8.49
CA THR A 104 -16.09 2.80 7.93
C THR A 104 -16.07 3.23 6.48
N LYS A 105 -15.11 4.08 6.08
CA LYS A 105 -14.94 4.51 4.69
C LYS A 105 -14.64 3.33 3.74
N ILE A 106 -13.96 2.30 4.23
CA ILE A 106 -13.72 1.05 3.50
C ILE A 106 -15.00 0.23 3.43
N MET A 107 -15.71 0.12 4.53
CA MET A 107 -16.92 -0.71 4.62
C MET A 107 -18.08 -0.19 3.77
N ASP A 108 -18.16 1.11 3.53
CA ASP A 108 -19.17 1.72 2.64
C ASP A 108 -18.98 1.32 1.16
N ARG A 109 -17.83 0.73 0.81
CA ARG A 109 -17.50 0.29 -0.56
C ARG A 109 -17.76 -1.21 -0.82
N ARG A 110 -18.48 -1.90 0.07
CA ARG A 110 -18.67 -3.37 0.06
C ARG A 110 -19.37 -3.94 -1.18
N SER A 111 -20.11 -3.17 -1.93
CA SER A 111 -20.98 -3.66 -3.01
C SER A 111 -20.25 -4.05 -4.29
N ASN A 112 -18.97 -3.68 -4.46
CA ASN A 112 -18.23 -3.88 -5.67
C ASN A 112 -16.81 -4.39 -5.39
N PHE A 113 -16.31 -5.26 -6.27
CA PHE A 113 -14.91 -5.67 -6.25
C PHE A 113 -14.04 -4.49 -6.71
N ARG A 114 -13.30 -3.87 -5.79
CA ARG A 114 -12.47 -2.67 -6.02
C ARG A 114 -11.17 -2.77 -5.27
N VAL A 115 -10.14 -2.16 -5.82
CA VAL A 115 -8.91 -1.81 -5.10
C VAL A 115 -9.01 -0.35 -4.71
N LEU A 116 -8.87 -0.05 -3.42
CA LEU A 116 -8.96 1.29 -2.90
C LEU A 116 -7.56 1.89 -2.73
N LYS A 117 -7.36 3.07 -3.29
CA LYS A 117 -6.15 3.86 -3.18
C LYS A 117 -6.37 4.97 -2.16
N VAL A 118 -5.58 4.97 -1.10
CA VAL A 118 -5.53 6.04 -0.10
C VAL A 118 -4.64 7.18 -0.58
N ARG A 119 -4.78 8.36 0.01
CA ARG A 119 -3.86 9.48 -0.21
C ARG A 119 -2.66 9.35 0.73
N GLU A 120 -1.48 9.58 0.18
CA GLU A 120 -0.22 9.73 0.90
C GLU A 120 0.56 10.92 0.33
N GLN A 121 1.65 11.34 0.98
CA GLN A 121 2.29 12.64 0.71
C GLN A 121 2.87 12.77 -0.70
N THR A 122 3.29 11.67 -1.33
CA THR A 122 3.98 11.72 -2.63
C THR A 122 3.01 11.86 -3.81
N GLY A 123 1.74 11.50 -3.62
CA GLY A 123 0.77 11.45 -4.72
C GLY A 123 1.11 10.40 -5.78
N HIS A 124 1.87 9.36 -5.40
CA HIS A 124 2.35 8.33 -6.32
C HIS A 124 1.19 7.68 -7.10
N PRO A 125 1.34 7.35 -8.40
CA PRO A 125 0.31 6.67 -9.20
C PRO A 125 -0.13 5.33 -8.63
N TYR A 126 0.79 4.53 -8.06
CA TYR A 126 0.43 3.29 -7.40
C TYR A 126 -0.31 3.53 -6.09
N ALA A 127 -1.14 2.56 -5.70
CA ALA A 127 -1.69 2.49 -4.36
C ALA A 127 -0.61 1.94 -3.41
N ILE A 128 0.16 2.82 -2.76
CA ILE A 128 1.26 2.42 -1.85
C ILE A 128 0.73 1.60 -0.66
N PHE A 129 -0.46 1.91 -0.19
CA PHE A 129 -1.19 1.16 0.84
C PHE A 129 -2.49 0.62 0.25
N PRO A 130 -2.44 -0.37 -0.66
CA PRO A 130 -3.64 -0.87 -1.32
C PRO A 130 -4.57 -1.55 -0.32
N ILE A 131 -5.87 -1.28 -0.49
CA ILE A 131 -6.93 -1.96 0.26
C ILE A 131 -7.79 -2.67 -0.79
N PHE A 132 -7.94 -3.99 -0.64
CA PHE A 132 -8.58 -4.81 -1.66
C PHE A 132 -9.39 -5.95 -1.03
N PRO A 133 -10.40 -6.51 -1.73
CA PRO A 133 -11.19 -7.62 -1.22
C PRO A 133 -10.32 -8.86 -0.97
N ARG A 134 -10.60 -9.60 0.11
CA ARG A 134 -9.94 -10.89 0.35
C ARG A 134 -10.15 -11.88 -0.79
N ASP A 135 -11.23 -11.72 -1.54
CA ASP A 135 -11.52 -12.53 -2.74
C ASP A 135 -10.42 -12.43 -3.80
N TRP A 136 -9.62 -11.35 -3.82
CA TRP A 136 -8.41 -11.26 -4.64
C TRP A 136 -7.48 -12.45 -4.39
N PHE A 137 -7.13 -12.67 -3.11
CA PHE A 137 -6.28 -13.79 -2.72
C PHE A 137 -6.95 -15.15 -2.98
N MET A 138 -8.25 -15.26 -2.70
CA MET A 138 -9.00 -16.50 -2.90
C MET A 138 -9.10 -16.92 -4.35
N LEU A 139 -9.06 -15.98 -5.29
CA LEU A 139 -9.13 -16.22 -6.73
C LEU A 139 -7.77 -16.53 -7.34
N LEU A 140 -6.72 -15.89 -6.86
CA LEU A 140 -5.39 -15.96 -7.45
C LEU A 140 -4.45 -16.93 -6.73
N ASP A 141 -4.74 -17.33 -5.49
CA ASP A 141 -3.88 -18.06 -4.54
C ASP A 141 -2.63 -17.27 -4.12
N HIS A 142 -2.57 -15.99 -4.45
CA HIS A 142 -1.54 -15.05 -4.04
C HIS A 142 -2.05 -13.62 -4.11
N ILE A 143 -1.36 -12.70 -3.46
CA ILE A 143 -1.59 -11.27 -3.60
C ILE A 143 -0.71 -10.71 -4.72
N SER A 144 0.56 -11.10 -4.70
CA SER A 144 1.58 -10.70 -5.66
C SER A 144 2.61 -11.81 -5.81
N LEU A 145 3.27 -11.87 -6.97
CA LEU A 145 4.40 -12.75 -7.25
C LEU A 145 5.73 -11.96 -7.30
N HIS A 146 5.71 -10.67 -6.94
CA HIS A 146 6.88 -9.79 -6.96
C HIS A 146 6.99 -8.97 -5.68
N GLY A 147 8.21 -8.59 -5.28
CA GLY A 147 8.47 -7.79 -4.07
C GLY A 147 7.81 -6.42 -4.09
N GLN A 148 7.63 -5.79 -5.25
CA GLN A 148 6.84 -4.56 -5.41
C GLN A 148 5.34 -4.89 -5.44
N ASN A 149 4.79 -5.27 -4.29
CA ASN A 149 3.40 -5.75 -4.18
C ASN A 149 2.37 -4.66 -4.54
N ASP A 150 2.64 -3.43 -4.14
CA ASP A 150 1.84 -2.24 -4.40
C ASP A 150 1.75 -1.95 -5.91
N ALA A 151 2.87 -2.03 -6.61
CA ALA A 151 2.92 -1.92 -8.06
C ALA A 151 2.16 -3.07 -8.75
N TRP A 152 2.38 -4.32 -8.34
CA TRP A 152 1.68 -5.49 -8.88
C TRP A 152 0.16 -5.33 -8.82
N ILE A 153 -0.37 -5.00 -7.63
CA ILE A 153 -1.80 -4.80 -7.43
C ILE A 153 -2.31 -3.62 -8.25
N SER A 154 -1.56 -2.51 -8.26
CA SER A 154 -1.97 -1.29 -8.94
C SER A 154 -2.05 -1.47 -10.45
N GLU A 155 -1.07 -2.12 -11.07
CA GLU A 155 -1.05 -2.37 -12.51
C GLU A 155 -2.25 -3.22 -12.94
N ILE A 156 -2.54 -4.30 -12.20
CA ILE A 156 -3.70 -5.14 -12.45
C ILE A 156 -5.00 -4.36 -12.25
N ALA A 157 -5.10 -3.58 -11.17
CA ALA A 157 -6.31 -2.84 -10.86
C ALA A 157 -6.63 -1.75 -11.89
N TYR A 158 -5.61 -1.05 -12.40
CA TYR A 158 -5.79 -0.08 -13.50
C TYR A 158 -6.17 -0.75 -14.82
N SER A 159 -5.58 -1.91 -15.12
CA SER A 159 -5.90 -2.67 -16.34
C SER A 159 -7.37 -3.08 -16.38
N LEU A 160 -7.96 -3.40 -15.23
CA LEU A 160 -9.35 -3.82 -15.08
C LEU A 160 -10.32 -2.68 -14.77
N ASP A 161 -9.85 -1.45 -14.65
CA ASP A 161 -10.64 -0.29 -14.19
C ASP A 161 -11.35 -0.53 -12.84
N ILE A 162 -10.67 -1.19 -11.91
CA ILE A 162 -11.18 -1.45 -10.56
C ILE A 162 -10.48 -0.62 -9.46
N MET A 163 -9.50 0.21 -9.82
CA MET A 163 -8.88 1.16 -8.89
C MET A 163 -9.85 2.31 -8.59
N ARG A 164 -10.00 2.66 -7.30
CA ARG A 164 -10.81 3.81 -6.86
C ARG A 164 -10.13 4.52 -5.70
N ASP A 165 -10.10 5.84 -5.77
CA ASP A 165 -9.64 6.64 -4.66
C ASP A 165 -10.62 6.57 -3.49
N VAL A 166 -10.09 6.57 -2.28
CA VAL A 166 -10.85 6.64 -1.03
C VAL A 166 -10.32 7.78 -0.18
N ASP A 167 -11.22 8.48 0.51
CA ASP A 167 -10.90 9.64 1.34
C ASP A 167 -10.27 9.21 2.69
N ILE A 168 -9.10 8.61 2.59
CA ILE A 168 -8.25 8.16 3.70
C ILE A 168 -6.86 8.73 3.48
N ASP A 169 -6.30 9.39 4.50
CA ASP A 169 -4.97 9.97 4.49
C ASP A 169 -4.05 9.17 5.39
N ILE A 170 -2.87 8.85 4.87
CA ILE A 170 -1.80 8.15 5.57
C ILE A 170 -0.52 8.97 5.42
N ILE A 171 0.19 9.20 6.52
CA ILE A 171 1.55 9.74 6.49
C ILE A 171 2.51 8.54 6.42
N HIS A 172 3.44 8.56 5.47
CA HIS A 172 4.46 7.54 5.30
C HIS A 172 5.81 8.15 5.67
N ASP A 173 6.37 7.72 6.81
CA ASP A 173 7.65 8.23 7.35
C ASP A 173 8.83 7.53 6.66
N ARG A 174 8.90 7.67 5.34
CA ARG A 174 9.99 7.11 4.53
C ARG A 174 11.25 7.96 4.66
N ALA A 175 12.41 7.30 4.70
CA ALA A 175 13.71 7.95 4.82
C ALA A 175 14.00 8.98 3.71
N ASP A 176 13.54 8.72 2.48
CA ASP A 176 13.68 9.64 1.34
C ASP A 176 12.77 10.87 1.41
N ILE A 177 11.71 10.83 2.23
CA ILE A 177 10.78 11.94 2.47
C ILE A 177 11.21 12.72 3.72
N THR A 178 11.59 12.02 4.78
CA THR A 178 11.86 12.63 6.10
C THR A 178 13.35 12.89 6.35
N GLY A 179 14.23 12.40 5.47
CA GLY A 179 15.69 12.55 5.62
C GLY A 179 16.32 11.61 6.63
N ASN A 180 15.58 10.65 7.17
CA ASN A 180 16.09 9.66 8.10
C ASN A 180 16.83 8.53 7.36
N ASN A 181 18.09 8.75 7.03
CA ASN A 181 18.93 7.82 6.25
C ASN A 181 19.42 6.57 7.04
N ASN A 182 19.04 6.41 8.29
CA ASN A 182 19.46 5.29 9.14
C ASN A 182 18.60 4.03 8.97
N ASP A 183 17.72 3.99 7.98
CA ASP A 183 16.87 2.85 7.69
C ASP A 183 17.65 1.77 6.90
N GLU A 184 18.04 0.70 7.60
CA GLU A 184 18.75 -0.45 7.03
C GLU A 184 17.95 -1.10 5.87
N THR A 185 16.63 -1.11 5.98
CA THR A 185 15.72 -1.66 4.94
C THR A 185 15.71 -0.80 3.69
N PHE A 186 15.76 0.52 3.85
CA PHE A 186 15.86 1.44 2.72
C PHE A 186 17.21 1.32 2.00
N GLN A 187 18.30 1.12 2.73
CA GLN A 187 19.64 0.94 2.14
C GLN A 187 19.77 -0.39 1.39
N LEU A 188 19.03 -1.42 1.83
CA LEU A 188 18.98 -2.72 1.15
C LEU A 188 18.12 -2.70 -0.13
N ARG A 189 17.43 -1.60 -0.39
CA ARG A 189 16.73 -1.31 -1.65
C ARG A 189 17.69 -1.10 -2.83
N LYS A 190 18.66 -1.97 -3.01
CA LYS A 190 19.43 -2.02 -4.26
C LYS A 190 18.61 -2.76 -5.31
N TYR A 191 17.69 -2.03 -5.88
CA TYR A 191 16.94 -2.52 -7.01
C TYR A 191 17.78 -2.43 -8.27
N ASN A 192 17.82 -3.53 -8.99
CA ASN A 192 17.96 -3.51 -10.43
C ASN A 192 16.62 -2.99 -11.03
N GLU A 193 16.16 -1.81 -10.59
CA GLU A 193 14.98 -1.19 -11.16
C GLU A 193 15.26 -0.86 -12.62
N GLY A 194 14.49 -1.49 -13.50
CA GLY A 194 14.52 -1.16 -14.92
C GLY A 194 15.49 -1.97 -15.77
N ASN A 195 15.83 -3.21 -15.37
CA ASN A 195 16.46 -4.15 -16.28
C ASN A 195 15.44 -5.18 -16.79
N PRO A 196 14.73 -4.93 -17.93
CA PRO A 196 13.73 -5.84 -18.47
C PRO A 196 14.29 -7.22 -18.87
N GLU A 197 15.61 -7.35 -18.99
CA GLU A 197 16.27 -8.63 -19.28
C GLU A 197 16.41 -9.51 -18.04
N ASP A 198 16.32 -8.93 -16.82
CA ASP A 198 16.23 -9.73 -15.59
C ASP A 198 14.83 -10.37 -15.51
N PRO A 199 14.72 -11.71 -15.56
CA PRO A 199 13.41 -12.37 -15.51
C PRO A 199 12.64 -12.12 -14.21
N ASN A 200 13.28 -11.57 -13.19
CA ASN A 200 12.67 -11.20 -11.91
C ASN A 200 12.35 -9.71 -11.82
N ASP A 201 12.70 -8.89 -12.81
CA ASP A 201 12.25 -7.50 -12.88
C ASP A 201 10.72 -7.44 -13.05
N LEU A 202 10.07 -6.49 -12.37
CA LEU A 202 8.61 -6.31 -12.40
C LEU A 202 8.05 -6.17 -13.82
N HIS A 203 8.81 -5.57 -14.72
CA HIS A 203 8.42 -5.31 -16.11
C HIS A 203 9.02 -6.30 -17.12
N SER A 204 9.73 -7.35 -16.65
CA SER A 204 10.20 -8.43 -17.51
C SER A 204 9.03 -9.13 -18.20
N GLU A 205 9.28 -9.73 -19.36
CA GLU A 205 8.26 -10.50 -20.10
C GLU A 205 7.62 -11.59 -19.22
N ARG A 206 8.43 -12.25 -18.40
CA ARG A 206 7.95 -13.29 -17.46
C ARG A 206 6.92 -12.72 -16.48
N MET A 207 7.23 -11.60 -15.81
CA MET A 207 6.34 -10.99 -14.82
C MET A 207 5.11 -10.37 -15.48
N GLN A 208 5.24 -9.80 -16.67
CA GLN A 208 4.10 -9.34 -17.46
C GLN A 208 3.15 -10.49 -17.79
N ASN A 209 3.67 -11.64 -18.20
CA ASN A 209 2.85 -12.83 -18.48
C ASN A 209 2.12 -13.34 -17.23
N PHE A 210 2.72 -13.31 -16.05
CA PHE A 210 2.04 -13.63 -14.80
C PHE A 210 0.93 -12.64 -14.49
N LYS A 211 1.20 -11.33 -14.60
CA LYS A 211 0.17 -10.29 -14.39
C LYS A 211 -1.01 -10.44 -15.36
N LEU A 212 -0.75 -10.75 -16.63
CA LEU A 212 -1.82 -10.99 -17.60
C LEU A 212 -2.71 -12.18 -17.22
N ARG A 213 -2.14 -13.27 -16.69
CA ARG A 213 -2.93 -14.40 -16.17
C ARG A 213 -3.80 -14.00 -14.99
N ASP A 214 -3.28 -13.19 -14.07
CA ASP A 214 -4.04 -12.68 -12.94
C ASP A 214 -5.17 -11.76 -13.40
N ILE A 215 -4.90 -10.86 -14.35
CA ILE A 215 -5.89 -9.99 -14.97
C ILE A 215 -7.01 -10.83 -15.62
N GLN A 216 -6.68 -11.86 -16.37
CA GLN A 216 -7.67 -12.74 -17.02
C GLN A 216 -8.58 -13.45 -16.00
N LYS A 217 -8.00 -13.99 -14.92
CA LYS A 217 -8.78 -14.65 -13.86
C LYS A 217 -9.74 -13.66 -13.17
N LEU A 218 -9.25 -12.46 -12.84
CA LEU A 218 -10.06 -11.43 -12.20
C LEU A 218 -11.13 -10.88 -13.15
N ALA A 219 -10.82 -10.66 -14.42
CA ALA A 219 -11.78 -10.22 -15.43
C ALA A 219 -12.95 -11.21 -15.57
N TRP A 220 -12.66 -12.49 -15.63
CA TRP A 220 -13.68 -13.54 -15.66
C TRP A 220 -14.56 -13.54 -14.39
N TYR A 221 -13.96 -13.32 -13.21
CA TYR A 221 -14.72 -13.18 -11.96
C TYR A 221 -15.61 -11.95 -11.97
N LEU A 222 -15.09 -10.80 -12.41
CA LEU A 222 -15.84 -9.56 -12.53
C LEU A 222 -17.05 -9.72 -13.44
N GLU A 223 -16.90 -10.39 -14.57
CA GLU A 223 -18.01 -10.70 -15.47
C GLU A 223 -19.08 -11.55 -14.78
N LYS A 224 -18.68 -12.59 -14.03
CA LYS A 224 -19.62 -13.44 -13.28
C LYS A 224 -20.46 -12.71 -12.25
N ILE A 225 -19.87 -11.69 -11.60
CA ILE A 225 -20.60 -10.86 -10.61
C ILE A 225 -21.32 -9.67 -11.25
N GLY A 226 -21.37 -9.59 -12.58
CA GLY A 226 -22.03 -8.52 -13.32
C GLY A 226 -21.28 -7.18 -13.31
N GLN A 227 -19.98 -7.19 -12.96
CA GLN A 227 -19.13 -6.01 -12.93
C GLN A 227 -18.15 -6.04 -14.12
N LYS A 228 -18.67 -5.75 -15.31
CA LYS A 228 -17.85 -5.71 -16.54
C LYS A 228 -16.86 -4.54 -16.53
N SER A 229 -15.71 -4.76 -17.15
CA SER A 229 -14.71 -3.72 -17.40
C SER A 229 -14.62 -3.44 -18.90
N GLU A 230 -15.10 -2.28 -19.33
CA GLU A 230 -14.94 -1.83 -20.73
C GLU A 230 -13.47 -1.71 -21.13
N ALA A 231 -12.62 -1.30 -20.18
CA ALA A 231 -11.18 -1.22 -20.42
C ALA A 231 -10.59 -2.57 -20.78
N TRP A 232 -11.04 -3.64 -20.10
CA TRP A 232 -10.57 -5.00 -20.36
C TRP A 232 -11.14 -5.57 -21.66
N GLU A 233 -12.38 -5.25 -22.01
CA GLU A 233 -12.97 -5.64 -23.29
C GLU A 233 -12.16 -5.07 -24.47
N LEU A 234 -11.66 -3.83 -24.36
CA LEU A 234 -10.76 -3.24 -25.35
C LEU A 234 -9.40 -3.94 -25.45
N VAL A 235 -8.86 -4.39 -24.31
CA VAL A 235 -7.61 -5.17 -24.30
C VAL A 235 -7.80 -6.51 -24.98
N LEU A 236 -8.87 -7.24 -24.66
CA LEU A 236 -9.20 -8.53 -25.30
C LEU A 236 -9.40 -8.38 -26.80
N ALA A 237 -9.98 -7.28 -27.27
CA ALA A 237 -10.14 -6.97 -28.68
C ALA A 237 -8.84 -6.51 -29.35
N GLN A 238 -7.69 -6.52 -28.66
CA GLN A 238 -6.39 -6.02 -29.12
C GLN A 238 -6.41 -4.55 -29.56
N LYS A 239 -7.35 -3.76 -29.05
CA LYS A 239 -7.50 -2.33 -29.35
C LYS A 239 -6.83 -1.45 -28.33
N ARG A 240 -6.32 -1.99 -27.23
CA ARG A 240 -5.74 -1.23 -26.13
C ARG A 240 -4.63 -2.00 -25.43
N ASP A 241 -3.51 -1.32 -25.12
CA ASP A 241 -2.48 -1.82 -24.20
C ASP A 241 -3.09 -1.94 -22.79
N PRO A 242 -3.00 -3.10 -22.11
CA PRO A 242 -3.52 -3.28 -20.75
C PRO A 242 -2.99 -2.28 -19.73
N PHE A 243 -1.78 -1.77 -19.95
CA PHE A 243 -1.11 -0.86 -19.04
C PHE A 243 -1.14 0.62 -19.50
N ILE A 244 -1.91 0.96 -20.54
CA ILE A 244 -1.94 2.34 -21.10
C ILE A 244 -2.34 3.37 -20.04
N ARG A 245 -3.34 3.07 -19.23
CA ARG A 245 -3.81 3.98 -18.18
C ARG A 245 -2.73 4.29 -17.15
N LEU A 246 -1.96 3.29 -16.79
CA LEU A 246 -0.86 3.46 -15.86
C LEU A 246 0.26 4.32 -16.46
N LYS A 247 0.61 4.10 -17.73
CA LYS A 247 1.59 4.92 -18.46
C LYS A 247 1.18 6.39 -18.50
N GLU A 248 -0.10 6.67 -18.76
CA GLU A 248 -0.65 8.02 -18.71
C GLU A 248 -0.49 8.66 -17.31
N LEU A 249 -0.83 7.93 -16.25
CA LEU A 249 -0.70 8.42 -14.88
C LEU A 249 0.74 8.68 -14.47
N PHE A 250 1.69 7.84 -14.87
CA PHE A 250 3.11 8.08 -14.63
C PHE A 250 3.64 9.30 -15.38
N ASN A 251 3.18 9.53 -16.61
CA ASN A 251 3.55 10.73 -17.36
C ASN A 251 3.07 12.00 -16.64
N ILE A 252 1.83 12.02 -16.16
CA ILE A 252 1.27 13.13 -15.39
C ILE A 252 2.06 13.31 -14.06
N TYR A 253 2.35 12.25 -13.35
CA TYR A 253 3.13 12.28 -12.12
C TYR A 253 4.54 12.83 -12.33
N SER A 254 5.22 12.38 -13.38
CA SER A 254 6.57 12.86 -13.71
C SER A 254 6.59 14.35 -14.12
N GLN A 255 5.54 14.82 -14.79
CA GLN A 255 5.40 16.24 -15.15
C GLN A 255 5.09 17.10 -13.92
N ASN A 256 4.34 16.58 -12.95
CA ASN A 256 3.94 17.27 -11.73
C ASN A 256 4.94 17.07 -10.58
N GLY A 257 5.94 16.22 -10.74
CA GLY A 257 6.96 15.93 -9.71
C GLY A 257 7.74 17.18 -9.24
N ALA A 258 7.80 18.23 -10.07
CA ALA A 258 8.28 19.56 -9.69
C ALA A 258 7.30 20.33 -8.75
N ILE A 259 6.01 19.99 -8.75
CA ILE A 259 4.98 20.67 -7.95
C ILE A 259 5.03 20.18 -6.49
N GLY A 260 5.44 18.95 -6.24
CA GLY A 260 5.65 18.43 -4.87
C GLY A 260 6.73 19.22 -4.10
N VAL A 261 7.75 19.70 -4.80
CA VAL A 261 8.78 20.60 -4.25
C VAL A 261 8.22 22.01 -4.03
N GLY A 262 7.31 22.47 -4.89
CA GLY A 262 6.66 23.78 -4.77
C GLY A 262 5.72 23.90 -3.57
N LEU A 263 5.05 22.82 -3.15
CA LEU A 263 4.19 22.80 -1.98
C LEU A 263 4.98 22.84 -0.65
N GLN A 264 6.22 22.34 -0.63
CA GLN A 264 7.11 22.53 0.51
C GLN A 264 7.59 23.99 0.62
N ASN A 265 7.88 24.64 -0.49
CA ASN A 265 8.28 26.06 -0.50
C ASN A 265 7.12 27.01 -0.16
N ALA A 266 5.88 26.70 -0.56
CA ALA A 266 4.69 27.47 -0.19
C ALA A 266 4.36 27.40 1.32
N ARG A 267 4.72 26.30 2.01
CA ARG A 267 4.58 26.17 3.47
C ARG A 267 5.68 26.92 4.24
N THR A 268 6.85 27.09 3.66
CA THR A 268 7.91 27.91 4.27
C THR A 268 7.64 29.42 4.09
N ASP A 269 7.05 29.83 2.97
CA ASP A 269 6.69 31.23 2.74
C ASP A 269 5.52 31.70 3.62
N SER A 270 4.55 30.81 3.94
CA SER A 270 3.47 31.13 4.87
C SER A 270 3.94 31.30 6.32
N LYS A 271 5.03 30.64 6.74
CA LYS A 271 5.64 30.85 8.06
C LYS A 271 6.39 32.18 8.16
N THR A 272 7.02 32.60 7.07
CA THR A 272 7.74 33.90 7.02
C THR A 272 6.79 35.11 6.98
N GLU A 273 5.59 34.98 6.42
CA GLU A 273 4.58 36.05 6.48
C GLU A 273 3.94 36.19 7.88
N THR A 274 3.78 35.08 8.61
CA THR A 274 3.25 35.10 9.97
C THR A 274 4.27 35.71 10.97
N GLU A 275 5.56 35.53 10.72
CA GLU A 275 6.61 36.16 11.55
C GLU A 275 6.79 37.66 11.23
N ARG A 276 6.55 38.12 10.01
CA ARG A 276 6.59 39.52 9.62
C ARG A 276 5.40 40.34 10.15
N SER A 277 4.23 39.75 10.30
CA SER A 277 3.06 40.43 10.87
C SER A 277 3.12 40.58 12.38
N ASN A 278 3.91 39.76 13.08
CA ASN A 278 4.10 39.87 14.52
C ASN A 278 5.21 40.89 14.92
N HIS A 279 6.03 41.34 13.97
CA HIS A 279 7.07 42.34 14.27
C HIS A 279 6.61 43.80 14.08
N THR A 280 5.45 44.00 13.44
CA THR A 280 4.87 45.36 13.23
C THR A 280 3.86 45.82 14.29
N LEU A 281 3.59 44.99 15.31
CA LEU A 281 2.68 45.34 16.42
C LEU A 281 3.36 45.66 17.76
N SER A 282 4.70 45.79 17.79
CA SER A 282 5.45 46.12 19.01
C SER A 282 6.13 47.52 19.01
N GLU A 283 5.87 48.35 18.02
CA GLU A 283 6.29 49.75 18.00
C GLU A 283 5.09 50.66 17.69
N ASN A 284 4.27 50.94 18.76
CA ASN A 284 3.52 52.19 18.93
C ASN A 284 2.96 52.25 20.35
#